data_116cad8c41cb55e09a9e921113e2d6e9
#
_entry.id   116cad8c41cb55e09a9e921113e2d6e9
#
_cell.length_a   1.000
_cell.length_b   1.000
_cell.length_c   1.000
_cell.angle_alpha   90.00
_cell.angle_beta   90.00
_cell.angle_gamma   90.00
#
_symmetry.space_group_name_H-M   'P 1'
#
loop_
_entity.id
_entity.type
_entity.pdbx_description
1 polymer ?
#
loop_
_entity_poly.entity_id
_entity_poly.type
_entity_poly.pdbx_seq_one_letter_code
_entity_poly.pdbx_strand_id
1 'polypeptide(L)'
;MHFARDTTRGGTAAHQWHVSRGSGIEGEMNDSSDVSLGFLSAMTTPEMSATIFETIFAADRGRPSETRIAMYDGEGQPGRNDECWCGSGKKYKKCHWQTDERLQELYDKGYEVPTRDILKGPADIEAIKASAAINVGVLDMVAERIAPGVSTEEIDQWIYDYTIEHGGTPADLGYGGFPKSVCTSINDVICHGIPCKEDVLKEGDIVNIDCSTILDGYYSDSSRMFCIGEVSSERRRLVEETKKAVEAGLAAIKPWGLLGDVGAAVHEYAKAQGYSVVREYGGHGCGFEFHEDPFVSFVSEPGEGMVLVPGMTFTIEPMVNAGAPDIDSSDPNGWTVRTADGSDTAQWEVQVLITETGYELLSW
;
A
#
# COMPACT_ATOMS: atom_id res chain seq x y z
N MET A 1 -25.65 4.06 -9.53
CA MET A 1 -26.56 2.91 -9.77
C MET A 1 -26.83 2.26 -8.42
N HIS A 2 -28.09 2.10 -8.04
CA HIS A 2 -28.47 1.52 -6.74
C HIS A 2 -28.18 0.03 -6.71
N PHE A 3 -27.45 -0.44 -5.70
CA PHE A 3 -27.40 -1.85 -5.34
C PHE A 3 -28.39 -2.13 -4.21
N ALA A 4 -29.43 -2.92 -4.53
CA ALA A 4 -30.36 -3.46 -3.54
C ALA A 4 -29.78 -4.75 -2.96
N ARG A 5 -29.73 -4.85 -1.65
CA ARG A 5 -29.43 -6.10 -0.93
C ARG A 5 -30.63 -7.04 -1.03
N ASP A 6 -30.40 -8.25 -1.51
CA ASP A 6 -31.35 -9.35 -1.38
C ASP A 6 -30.82 -10.33 -0.32
N THR A 7 -31.59 -10.51 0.72
CA THR A 7 -31.29 -11.41 1.85
C THR A 7 -32.11 -12.68 1.73
N THR A 8 -31.52 -13.77 1.21
CA THR A 8 -32.03 -15.13 1.52
C THR A 8 -30.94 -16.19 1.47
N ARG A 9 -30.63 -16.70 2.68
CA ARG A 9 -30.20 -18.06 3.02
C ARG A 9 -29.09 -18.78 2.27
N GLY A 10 -27.99 -19.01 3.00
CA GLY A 10 -27.33 -20.31 3.22
C GLY A 10 -26.78 -21.05 1.99
N GLY A 11 -25.46 -21.13 1.88
CA GLY A 11 -24.77 -22.05 1.00
C GLY A 11 -23.40 -21.55 0.63
N THR A 12 -22.38 -22.30 1.02
CA THR A 12 -21.01 -22.19 0.54
C THR A 12 -20.96 -22.04 -0.98
N ALA A 13 -20.50 -20.90 -1.47
CA ALA A 13 -20.30 -20.69 -2.91
C ALA A 13 -18.92 -20.09 -3.16
N ALA A 14 -18.04 -20.95 -3.68
CA ALA A 14 -16.86 -20.50 -4.39
C ALA A 14 -17.31 -19.69 -5.61
N HIS A 15 -16.89 -18.43 -5.70
CA HIS A 15 -17.19 -17.60 -6.86
C HIS A 15 -16.30 -18.00 -8.04
N GLN A 16 -16.84 -18.86 -8.93
CA GLN A 16 -16.33 -19.05 -10.27
C GLN A 16 -16.93 -17.99 -11.19
N TRP A 17 -16.09 -17.11 -11.71
CA TRP A 17 -16.48 -16.18 -12.78
C TRP A 17 -16.44 -16.89 -14.13
N HIS A 18 -17.61 -17.06 -14.74
CA HIS A 18 -17.72 -17.54 -16.12
C HIS A 18 -17.62 -16.36 -17.09
N VAL A 19 -16.54 -16.34 -17.87
CA VAL A 19 -16.43 -15.50 -19.07
C VAL A 19 -17.10 -16.24 -20.22
N SER A 20 -18.21 -15.73 -20.71
CA SER A 20 -18.87 -16.22 -21.91
C SER A 20 -18.10 -15.75 -23.17
N ARG A 21 -17.51 -16.69 -23.89
CA ARG A 21 -16.94 -16.44 -25.21
C ARG A 21 -18.07 -16.35 -26.22
N GLY A 22 -18.19 -15.22 -26.90
CA GLY A 22 -18.96 -15.06 -28.12
C GLY A 22 -18.16 -15.59 -29.31
N SER A 23 -18.81 -16.37 -30.10
CA SER A 23 -18.29 -17.13 -31.25
C SER A 23 -18.08 -16.29 -32.52
N GLY A 24 -16.93 -16.48 -33.16
CA GLY A 24 -16.75 -16.72 -34.60
C GLY A 24 -16.89 -15.60 -35.61
N ILE A 25 -15.81 -15.33 -36.32
CA ILE A 25 -15.78 -15.26 -37.79
C ILE A 25 -14.35 -15.63 -38.24
N GLU A 26 -14.27 -16.66 -39.09
CA GLU A 26 -13.07 -17.03 -39.86
C GLU A 26 -12.86 -16.07 -41.02
N GLY A 27 -11.61 -15.73 -41.33
CA GLY A 27 -11.22 -14.97 -42.51
C GLY A 27 -9.72 -15.11 -42.79
N GLU A 28 -9.41 -15.60 -43.96
CA GLU A 28 -8.15 -16.11 -44.48
C GLU A 28 -6.94 -15.14 -44.41
N MET A 29 -5.75 -15.74 -44.26
CA MET A 29 -4.44 -15.10 -44.46
C MET A 29 -4.21 -14.66 -45.90
N ASN A 30 -3.65 -13.48 -46.09
CA ASN A 30 -2.74 -13.20 -47.18
C ASN A 30 -1.66 -12.21 -46.78
N ASP A 31 -0.46 -12.60 -47.16
CA ASP A 31 0.85 -11.98 -46.95
C ASP A 31 1.00 -10.69 -47.80
N SER A 32 1.52 -9.64 -47.18
CA SER A 32 2.54 -8.77 -47.77
C SER A 32 2.74 -7.47 -46.94
N SER A 33 4.00 -7.28 -46.56
CA SER A 33 4.68 -6.04 -46.17
C SER A 33 4.00 -4.70 -46.48
N ASP A 34 3.73 -3.88 -45.45
CA ASP A 34 4.18 -2.48 -45.42
C ASP A 34 3.96 -1.84 -44.03
N VAL A 35 4.99 -1.13 -43.58
CA VAL A 35 5.01 -0.39 -42.32
C VAL A 35 4.32 0.95 -42.55
N SER A 36 3.20 1.20 -41.90
CA SER A 36 2.69 2.55 -41.72
C SER A 36 2.09 2.71 -40.30
N LEU A 37 2.60 3.71 -39.59
CA LEU A 37 2.08 4.18 -38.32
C LEU A 37 0.58 4.49 -38.44
N GLY A 38 -0.24 3.72 -37.74
CA GLY A 38 -1.69 3.96 -37.60
C GLY A 38 -2.01 4.21 -36.12
N PHE A 39 -2.53 5.39 -35.85
CA PHE A 39 -3.08 5.86 -34.59
C PHE A 39 -3.98 4.82 -33.91
N LEU A 40 -3.61 4.39 -32.71
CA LEU A 40 -4.53 3.73 -31.79
C LEU A 40 -5.08 4.79 -30.82
N SER A 41 -6.24 5.34 -31.17
CA SER A 41 -7.13 5.99 -30.23
C SER A 41 -7.79 4.88 -29.42
N ALA A 42 -7.27 4.55 -28.25
CA ALA A 42 -7.91 3.64 -27.32
C ALA A 42 -8.69 4.45 -26.28
N MET A 43 -9.96 4.11 -26.20
CA MET A 43 -10.96 4.65 -25.26
C MET A 43 -10.49 4.42 -23.81
N THR A 44 -10.33 5.51 -23.06
CA THR A 44 -10.17 5.48 -21.62
C THR A 44 -11.53 5.26 -20.97
N THR A 45 -11.76 4.10 -20.39
CA THR A 45 -12.94 3.82 -19.56
C THR A 45 -12.53 3.71 -18.08
N PRO A 46 -13.44 4.01 -17.13
CA PRO A 46 -13.19 3.87 -15.69
C PRO A 46 -12.78 2.46 -15.23
N GLU A 47 -12.94 1.47 -16.09
CA GLU A 47 -12.54 0.08 -15.87
C GLU A 47 -11.01 -0.13 -15.87
N MET A 48 -10.21 0.81 -16.44
CA MET A 48 -8.75 0.68 -16.45
C MET A 48 -8.10 0.93 -15.08
N SER A 49 -8.69 1.80 -14.26
CA SER A 49 -8.17 2.09 -12.90
C SER A 49 -8.34 0.87 -11.98
N ALA A 50 -9.50 0.20 -12.05
CA ALA A 50 -9.73 -1.03 -11.29
C ALA A 50 -8.82 -2.18 -11.76
N THR A 51 -8.50 -2.22 -13.07
CA THR A 51 -7.65 -3.26 -13.67
C THR A 51 -6.18 -3.07 -13.27
N ILE A 52 -5.71 -1.83 -13.12
CA ILE A 52 -4.35 -1.55 -12.63
C ILE A 52 -4.25 -1.95 -11.16
N PHE A 53 -5.25 -1.62 -10.34
CA PHE A 53 -5.32 -2.03 -8.94
C PHE A 53 -5.35 -3.56 -8.79
N GLU A 54 -6.21 -4.26 -9.54
CA GLU A 54 -6.24 -5.73 -9.57
C GLU A 54 -4.95 -6.34 -10.12
N THR A 55 -4.27 -5.67 -11.07
CA THR A 55 -3.01 -6.14 -11.65
C THR A 55 -1.85 -5.94 -10.68
N ILE A 56 -1.82 -4.85 -9.93
CA ILE A 56 -0.81 -4.58 -8.92
C ILE A 56 -0.89 -5.65 -7.81
N PHE A 57 -2.08 -5.93 -7.29
CA PHE A 57 -2.29 -6.99 -6.29
C PHE A 57 -2.19 -8.43 -6.84
N ALA A 58 -2.26 -8.62 -8.16
CA ALA A 58 -2.17 -9.96 -8.79
C ALA A 58 -0.77 -10.31 -9.28
N ALA A 59 0.11 -9.34 -9.52
CA ALA A 59 1.37 -9.57 -10.23
C ALA A 59 2.51 -10.12 -9.36
N ASP A 60 2.46 -9.95 -8.03
CA ASP A 60 3.59 -10.28 -7.14
C ASP A 60 3.33 -11.50 -6.23
N ARG A 61 2.56 -12.47 -6.70
CA ARG A 61 2.43 -13.73 -5.96
C ARG A 61 3.64 -14.62 -6.19
N GLY A 62 4.75 -14.24 -5.61
CA GLY A 62 5.83 -15.18 -5.29
C GLY A 62 5.21 -16.27 -4.41
N ARG A 63 5.43 -17.56 -4.76
CA ARG A 63 4.81 -18.67 -4.03
C ARG A 63 5.17 -18.62 -2.55
N PRO A 64 4.19 -18.51 -1.63
CA PRO A 64 4.42 -18.75 -0.21
C PRO A 64 5.05 -20.15 -0.07
N SER A 65 5.95 -20.34 0.87
CA SER A 65 6.40 -21.69 1.19
C SER A 65 5.15 -22.52 1.54
N GLU A 66 5.02 -23.71 0.97
CA GLU A 66 3.83 -24.58 1.12
C GLU A 66 3.41 -24.84 2.58
N THR A 67 4.27 -24.50 3.54
CA THR A 67 4.04 -24.63 4.98
C THR A 67 3.27 -23.46 5.61
N ARG A 68 3.04 -22.34 4.90
CA ARG A 68 2.35 -21.17 5.43
C ARG A 68 0.85 -21.09 5.06
N ILE A 69 0.38 -21.92 4.12
CA ILE A 69 -0.99 -21.93 3.64
C ILE A 69 -1.89 -22.82 4.50
N ALA A 70 -3.10 -22.37 4.78
CA ALA A 70 -4.23 -23.05 5.43
C ALA A 70 -4.15 -23.22 6.96
N MET A 71 -4.69 -22.24 7.69
CA MET A 71 -4.89 -22.34 9.14
C MET A 71 -6.25 -22.92 9.57
N TYR A 72 -7.29 -22.71 8.78
CA TYR A 72 -8.66 -22.85 9.29
C TYR A 72 -9.40 -24.11 8.84
N ASP A 73 -8.81 -24.91 7.96
CA ASP A 73 -9.33 -26.22 7.54
C ASP A 73 -8.65 -27.43 8.20
N GLY A 74 -7.70 -27.18 9.11
CA GLY A 74 -6.99 -28.21 9.86
C GLY A 74 -5.83 -28.86 9.13
N GLU A 75 -5.57 -28.50 7.88
CA GLU A 75 -4.39 -28.95 7.14
C GLU A 75 -3.17 -28.06 7.42
N GLY A 76 -2.02 -28.63 7.68
CA GLY A 76 -0.74 -27.90 7.87
C GLY A 76 -0.48 -27.35 9.28
N GLN A 77 -1.28 -27.66 10.30
CA GLN A 77 -0.96 -27.27 11.68
C GLN A 77 0.21 -28.14 12.22
N PRO A 78 1.27 -27.51 12.78
CA PRO A 78 2.31 -28.28 13.46
C PRO A 78 1.76 -29.04 14.66
N GLY A 79 2.30 -30.21 14.95
CA GLY A 79 2.05 -30.90 16.22
C GLY A 79 2.56 -30.05 17.40
N ARG A 80 1.94 -30.18 18.58
CA ARG A 80 2.29 -29.36 19.77
C ARG A 80 3.79 -29.34 20.11
N ASN A 81 4.52 -30.40 19.77
CA ASN A 81 5.95 -30.54 20.07
C ASN A 81 6.86 -30.24 18.87
N ASP A 82 6.31 -30.02 17.70
CA ASP A 82 7.06 -29.69 16.50
C ASP A 82 7.60 -28.24 16.59
N GLU A 83 8.51 -27.88 15.70
CA GLU A 83 8.96 -26.51 15.59
C GLU A 83 7.81 -25.59 15.16
N CYS A 84 7.83 -24.35 15.65
CA CYS A 84 6.84 -23.37 15.27
C CYS A 84 7.03 -22.93 13.83
N TRP A 85 5.94 -22.75 13.11
CA TRP A 85 5.92 -22.30 11.72
C TRP A 85 6.61 -20.92 11.51
N CYS A 86 6.72 -20.10 12.56
CA CYS A 86 7.33 -18.76 12.49
C CYS A 86 8.87 -18.74 12.43
N GLY A 87 9.54 -19.88 12.33
CA GLY A 87 11.00 -19.96 12.25
C GLY A 87 11.76 -19.61 13.54
N SER A 88 11.07 -19.39 14.67
CA SER A 88 11.72 -19.03 15.95
C SER A 88 12.55 -20.13 16.61
N GLY A 89 12.53 -21.37 16.07
CA GLY A 89 13.16 -22.57 16.69
C GLY A 89 12.49 -23.03 17.99
N LYS A 90 11.42 -22.36 18.43
CA LYS A 90 10.64 -22.78 19.61
C LYS A 90 9.65 -23.84 19.24
N LYS A 91 9.28 -24.72 20.21
CA LYS A 91 8.16 -25.65 20.02
C LYS A 91 6.86 -24.88 19.86
N TYR A 92 6.02 -25.30 18.92
CA TYR A 92 4.75 -24.68 18.57
C TYR A 92 3.88 -24.38 19.83
N LYS A 93 3.71 -25.34 20.75
CA LYS A 93 2.98 -25.13 22.01
C LYS A 93 3.53 -24.03 22.94
N LYS A 94 4.78 -23.58 22.71
CA LYS A 94 5.45 -22.53 23.47
C LYS A 94 5.63 -21.25 22.66
N CYS A 95 5.02 -21.19 21.48
CA CYS A 95 5.10 -20.07 20.56
C CYS A 95 3.70 -19.69 20.10
N HIS A 96 3.26 -20.10 18.93
CA HIS A 96 2.02 -19.64 18.31
C HIS A 96 0.77 -20.53 18.58
N TRP A 97 0.86 -21.58 19.38
CA TRP A 97 -0.30 -22.43 19.68
C TRP A 97 -1.51 -21.61 20.19
N GLN A 98 -1.29 -20.75 21.17
CA GLN A 98 -2.40 -19.94 21.75
C GLN A 98 -2.91 -18.87 20.77
N THR A 99 -2.04 -18.31 19.97
CA THR A 99 -2.38 -17.37 18.89
C THR A 99 -3.29 -18.04 17.87
N ASP A 100 -2.90 -19.22 17.40
CA ASP A 100 -3.65 -19.98 16.40
C ASP A 100 -5.00 -20.47 16.95
N GLU A 101 -5.06 -20.92 18.23
CA GLU A 101 -6.33 -21.26 18.89
C GLU A 101 -7.26 -20.04 18.95
N ARG A 102 -6.73 -18.87 19.29
CA ARG A 102 -7.53 -17.63 19.36
C ARG A 102 -7.99 -17.19 17.97
N LEU A 103 -7.15 -17.30 16.94
CA LEU A 103 -7.54 -17.01 15.56
C LEU A 103 -8.67 -17.94 15.08
N GLN A 104 -8.57 -19.24 15.38
CA GLN A 104 -9.64 -20.19 15.06
C GLN A 104 -10.96 -19.81 15.74
N GLU A 105 -10.93 -19.46 17.04
CA GLU A 105 -12.13 -19.01 17.74
C GLU A 105 -12.75 -17.74 17.14
N LEU A 106 -11.93 -16.80 16.65
CA LEU A 106 -12.41 -15.58 16.01
C LEU A 106 -12.98 -15.87 14.62
N TYR A 107 -12.32 -16.73 13.84
CA TYR A 107 -12.82 -17.20 12.55
C TYR A 107 -14.19 -17.89 12.70
N ASP A 108 -14.33 -18.80 13.67
CA ASP A 108 -15.59 -19.50 13.95
C ASP A 108 -16.73 -18.54 14.36
N LYS A 109 -16.38 -17.36 14.89
CA LYS A 109 -17.31 -16.27 15.21
C LYS A 109 -17.62 -15.37 14.03
N GLY A 110 -17.00 -15.60 12.87
CA GLY A 110 -17.23 -14.86 11.64
C GLY A 110 -16.39 -13.60 11.49
N TYR A 111 -15.32 -13.42 12.27
CA TYR A 111 -14.35 -12.35 12.04
C TYR A 111 -13.43 -12.68 10.87
N GLU A 112 -12.99 -11.66 10.14
CA GLU A 112 -11.90 -11.76 9.20
C GLU A 112 -10.58 -11.83 9.99
N VAL A 113 -9.79 -12.86 9.74
CA VAL A 113 -8.52 -13.12 10.44
C VAL A 113 -7.39 -13.29 9.45
N PRO A 114 -6.17 -12.85 9.79
CA PRO A 114 -5.01 -12.99 8.91
C PRO A 114 -4.60 -14.44 8.74
N THR A 115 -4.15 -14.80 7.55
CA THR A 115 -3.48 -16.06 7.27
C THR A 115 -2.02 -16.04 7.75
N ARG A 116 -1.36 -17.21 7.87
CA ARG A 116 0.03 -17.29 8.37
C ARG A 116 1.06 -16.71 7.42
N ASP A 117 0.76 -16.65 6.13
CA ASP A 117 1.63 -16.11 5.08
C ASP A 117 1.91 -14.62 5.23
N ILE A 118 1.02 -13.87 5.89
CA ILE A 118 1.24 -12.45 6.20
C ILE A 118 1.78 -12.21 7.62
N LEU A 119 1.94 -13.24 8.45
CA LEU A 119 2.47 -13.12 9.81
C LEU A 119 3.99 -13.32 9.84
N LYS A 120 4.73 -12.29 10.24
CA LYS A 120 6.18 -12.25 10.30
C LYS A 120 6.71 -12.90 11.57
N GLY A 121 7.69 -13.78 11.41
CA GLY A 121 8.45 -14.32 12.52
C GLY A 121 9.56 -13.36 12.97
N PRO A 122 10.25 -13.68 14.08
CA PRO A 122 11.28 -12.79 14.61
C PRO A 122 12.42 -12.48 13.64
N ALA A 123 12.83 -13.42 12.80
CA ALA A 123 13.89 -13.22 11.82
C ALA A 123 13.41 -12.33 10.66
N ASP A 124 12.16 -12.52 10.22
CA ASP A 124 11.54 -11.71 9.18
C ASP A 124 11.45 -10.24 9.63
N ILE A 125 11.01 -10.02 10.88
CA ILE A 125 10.89 -8.67 11.47
C ILE A 125 12.25 -7.95 11.48
N GLU A 126 13.32 -8.62 11.89
CA GLU A 126 14.66 -8.01 11.90
C GLU A 126 15.15 -7.71 10.47
N ALA A 127 14.82 -8.55 9.49
CA ALA A 127 15.16 -8.31 8.09
C ALA A 127 14.36 -7.11 7.50
N ILE A 128 13.07 -7.01 7.82
CA ILE A 128 12.24 -5.84 7.42
C ILE A 128 12.79 -4.56 8.07
N LYS A 129 13.18 -4.59 9.35
CA LYS A 129 13.82 -3.45 10.01
C LYS A 129 15.12 -3.02 9.33
N ALA A 130 15.91 -3.97 8.85
CA ALA A 130 17.13 -3.65 8.11
C ALA A 130 16.82 -2.95 6.78
N SER A 131 15.79 -3.40 6.05
CA SER A 131 15.28 -2.72 4.86
C SER A 131 14.75 -1.31 5.21
N ALA A 132 13.94 -1.19 6.26
CA ALA A 132 13.37 0.06 6.73
C ALA A 132 14.43 1.09 7.14
N ALA A 133 15.56 0.63 7.68
CA ALA A 133 16.67 1.53 8.02
C ALA A 133 17.27 2.21 6.77
N ILE A 134 17.35 1.51 5.65
CA ILE A 134 17.77 2.11 4.37
C ILE A 134 16.71 3.10 3.91
N ASN A 135 15.45 2.73 3.93
CA ASN A 135 14.33 3.55 3.48
C ASN A 135 14.23 4.87 4.27
N VAL A 136 14.32 4.81 5.59
CA VAL A 136 14.39 6.02 6.45
C VAL A 136 15.62 6.87 6.10
N GLY A 137 16.79 6.25 5.89
CA GLY A 137 18.01 6.95 5.50
C GLY A 137 17.89 7.66 4.15
N VAL A 138 17.16 7.08 3.18
CA VAL A 138 16.80 7.72 1.92
C VAL A 138 16.02 9.01 2.17
N LEU A 139 14.95 8.96 2.97
CA LEU A 139 14.12 10.12 3.26
C LEU A 139 14.87 11.20 4.06
N ASP A 140 15.76 10.79 4.96
CA ASP A 140 16.63 11.72 5.70
C ASP A 140 17.62 12.43 4.76
N MET A 141 18.23 11.70 3.82
CA MET A 141 19.10 12.26 2.79
C MET A 141 18.36 13.24 1.88
N VAL A 142 17.14 12.92 1.47
CA VAL A 142 16.27 13.82 0.67
C VAL A 142 15.98 15.09 1.46
N ALA A 143 15.65 14.99 2.74
CA ALA A 143 15.37 16.13 3.61
C ALA A 143 16.51 17.15 3.69
N GLU A 144 17.77 16.68 3.58
CA GLU A 144 18.96 17.54 3.58
C GLU A 144 19.21 18.28 2.25
N ARG A 145 18.63 17.79 1.13
CA ARG A 145 18.96 18.25 -0.21
C ARG A 145 17.83 18.93 -0.95
N ILE A 146 16.58 18.58 -0.60
CA ILE A 146 15.40 19.06 -1.32
C ILE A 146 15.24 20.57 -1.14
N ALA A 147 15.07 21.31 -2.25
CA ALA A 147 14.99 22.77 -2.26
C ALA A 147 14.33 23.28 -3.55
N PRO A 148 13.89 24.56 -3.59
CA PRO A 148 13.47 25.16 -4.84
C PRO A 148 14.56 25.06 -5.93
N GLY A 149 14.16 24.67 -7.14
CA GLY A 149 15.05 24.49 -8.29
C GLY A 149 15.55 23.05 -8.51
N VAL A 150 15.32 22.15 -7.57
CA VAL A 150 15.60 20.72 -7.73
C VAL A 150 14.50 20.10 -8.60
N SER A 151 14.87 19.29 -9.58
CA SER A 151 13.91 18.50 -10.37
C SER A 151 13.60 17.17 -9.68
N THR A 152 12.41 16.63 -9.94
CA THR A 152 12.04 15.31 -9.42
C THR A 152 12.91 14.19 -9.98
N GLU A 153 13.47 14.35 -11.20
CA GLU A 153 14.47 13.46 -11.76
C GLU A 153 15.77 13.42 -10.94
N GLU A 154 16.22 14.55 -10.37
CA GLU A 154 17.38 14.57 -9.48
C GLU A 154 17.09 13.84 -8.18
N ILE A 155 15.88 13.97 -7.66
CA ILE A 155 15.43 13.25 -6.45
C ILE A 155 15.42 11.74 -6.71
N ASP A 156 14.86 11.28 -7.83
CA ASP A 156 14.89 9.89 -8.27
C ASP A 156 16.33 9.34 -8.32
N GLN A 157 17.25 10.09 -8.93
CA GLN A 157 18.65 9.67 -9.01
C GLN A 157 19.31 9.58 -7.63
N TRP A 158 19.06 10.53 -6.72
CA TRP A 158 19.61 10.49 -5.36
C TRP A 158 19.12 9.27 -4.58
N ILE A 159 17.84 8.96 -4.71
CA ILE A 159 17.21 7.84 -4.04
C ILE A 159 17.74 6.51 -4.57
N TYR A 160 17.83 6.38 -5.91
CA TYR A 160 18.43 5.21 -6.54
C TYR A 160 19.86 4.98 -6.04
N ASP A 161 20.71 6.01 -6.15
CA ASP A 161 22.13 5.91 -5.78
C ASP A 161 22.30 5.55 -4.31
N TYR A 162 21.57 6.21 -3.40
CA TYR A 162 21.62 5.93 -1.97
C TYR A 162 21.18 4.50 -1.65
N THR A 163 20.06 4.05 -2.20
CA THR A 163 19.53 2.72 -1.96
C THR A 163 20.51 1.64 -2.41
N ILE A 164 21.07 1.77 -3.63
CA ILE A 164 22.07 0.83 -4.17
C ILE A 164 23.36 0.86 -3.34
N GLU A 165 23.84 2.04 -2.95
CA GLU A 165 25.06 2.17 -2.14
C GLU A 165 24.96 1.48 -0.79
N HIS A 166 23.74 1.43 -0.21
CA HIS A 166 23.47 0.75 1.06
C HIS A 166 23.03 -0.72 0.91
N GLY A 167 23.14 -1.27 -0.31
CA GLY A 167 22.89 -2.70 -0.59
C GLY A 167 21.42 -3.06 -0.81
N GLY A 168 20.51 -2.08 -0.82
CA GLY A 168 19.11 -2.26 -1.15
C GLY A 168 18.84 -2.14 -2.66
N THR A 169 17.59 -2.33 -3.03
CA THR A 169 17.06 -2.07 -4.37
C THR A 169 15.77 -1.25 -4.21
N PRO A 170 15.55 -0.16 -4.99
CA PRO A 170 14.26 0.53 -4.99
C PRO A 170 13.15 -0.42 -5.44
N ALA A 171 12.10 -0.58 -4.62
CA ALA A 171 11.03 -1.53 -4.91
C ALA A 171 10.07 -1.02 -6.00
N ASP A 172 9.94 0.29 -6.12
CA ASP A 172 9.11 0.94 -7.14
C ASP A 172 9.61 0.66 -8.55
N LEU A 173 10.94 0.59 -8.75
CA LEU A 173 11.56 0.51 -10.07
C LEU A 173 11.19 -0.79 -10.80
N GLY A 174 10.36 -0.66 -11.82
CA GLY A 174 9.87 -1.78 -12.63
C GLY A 174 8.62 -2.47 -12.06
N TYR A 175 8.18 -2.12 -10.86
CA TYR A 175 6.96 -2.68 -10.26
C TYR A 175 5.73 -2.29 -11.11
N GLY A 176 4.97 -3.30 -11.57
CA GLY A 176 3.86 -3.07 -12.50
C GLY A 176 4.20 -2.28 -13.77
N GLY A 177 5.51 -2.09 -14.07
CA GLY A 177 6.00 -1.27 -15.17
C GLY A 177 6.29 0.19 -14.80
N PHE A 178 6.26 0.57 -13.51
CA PHE A 178 6.65 1.91 -13.05
C PHE A 178 8.12 2.20 -13.41
N PRO A 179 8.43 3.36 -14.03
CA PRO A 179 9.74 3.55 -14.65
C PRO A 179 10.81 4.14 -13.75
N LYS A 180 10.52 4.44 -12.48
CA LYS A 180 11.35 5.22 -11.56
C LYS A 180 11.54 4.53 -10.21
N SER A 181 12.44 5.05 -9.39
CA SER A 181 12.81 4.49 -8.08
C SER A 181 12.03 5.07 -6.91
N VAL A 182 11.10 5.98 -7.20
CA VAL A 182 10.35 6.75 -6.21
C VAL A 182 9.13 7.37 -6.87
N CYS A 183 8.04 7.56 -6.12
CA CYS A 183 6.95 8.43 -6.53
C CYS A 183 7.19 9.85 -5.99
N THR A 184 6.94 10.88 -6.83
CA THR A 184 7.07 12.29 -6.46
C THR A 184 5.77 13.03 -6.77
N SER A 185 4.99 13.36 -5.74
CA SER A 185 3.64 13.87 -5.88
C SER A 185 3.56 15.32 -5.42
N ILE A 186 3.47 16.26 -6.37
CA ILE A 186 3.53 17.72 -6.13
C ILE A 186 2.13 18.30 -6.11
N ASN A 187 1.79 19.07 -5.07
CA ASN A 187 0.59 19.90 -4.90
C ASN A 187 -0.73 19.12 -5.07
N ASP A 188 -1.31 19.09 -6.27
CA ASP A 188 -2.57 18.42 -6.62
C ASP A 188 -2.40 16.95 -7.04
N VAL A 189 -1.17 16.47 -7.11
CA VAL A 189 -0.87 15.05 -7.36
C VAL A 189 -1.06 14.26 -6.07
N ILE A 190 -2.02 13.34 -6.07
CA ILE A 190 -2.36 12.51 -4.91
C ILE A 190 -1.27 11.47 -4.64
N CYS A 191 -0.94 10.68 -5.67
CA CYS A 191 0.08 9.63 -5.60
C CYS A 191 0.62 9.26 -6.99
N HIS A 192 1.63 8.40 -7.01
CA HIS A 192 2.25 7.80 -8.19
C HIS A 192 2.76 8.82 -9.23
N GLY A 193 3.13 10.03 -8.80
CA GLY A 193 3.78 11.01 -9.67
C GLY A 193 5.12 10.46 -10.17
N ILE A 194 5.30 10.42 -11.51
CA ILE A 194 6.54 9.90 -12.13
C ILE A 194 7.59 11.01 -12.16
N PRO A 195 8.75 10.84 -11.52
CA PRO A 195 9.86 11.80 -11.61
C PRO A 195 10.27 12.14 -13.05
N CYS A 196 10.41 13.42 -13.34
CA CYS A 196 10.91 13.90 -14.63
C CYS A 196 11.72 15.21 -14.49
N LYS A 197 12.44 15.57 -15.57
CA LYS A 197 13.29 16.78 -15.60
C LYS A 197 12.49 18.08 -15.64
N GLU A 198 11.30 18.00 -16.17
CA GLU A 198 10.38 19.13 -16.36
C GLU A 198 9.71 19.55 -15.06
N ASP A 199 9.53 18.60 -14.13
CA ASP A 199 8.95 18.86 -12.80
C ASP A 199 10.02 19.37 -11.84
N VAL A 200 10.25 20.68 -11.92
CA VAL A 200 11.20 21.40 -11.07
C VAL A 200 10.45 22.04 -9.90
N LEU A 201 10.86 21.70 -8.67
CA LEU A 201 10.27 22.21 -7.43
C LEU A 201 10.40 23.74 -7.34
N LYS A 202 9.36 24.40 -6.93
CA LYS A 202 9.27 25.85 -6.81
C LYS A 202 9.03 26.28 -5.38
N GLU A 203 9.42 27.49 -5.06
CA GLU A 203 9.02 28.15 -3.82
C GLU A 203 7.50 28.07 -3.63
N GLY A 204 7.06 27.59 -2.49
CA GLY A 204 5.65 27.43 -2.16
C GLY A 204 5.05 26.07 -2.49
N ASP A 205 5.74 25.17 -3.17
CA ASP A 205 5.26 23.81 -3.42
C ASP A 205 5.26 22.96 -2.14
N ILE A 206 4.34 22.01 -2.09
CA ILE A 206 4.39 20.86 -1.19
C ILE A 206 4.59 19.60 -2.05
N VAL A 207 5.39 18.67 -1.60
CA VAL A 207 5.66 17.43 -2.35
C VAL A 207 5.74 16.24 -1.40
N ASN A 208 5.06 15.16 -1.77
CA ASN A 208 5.26 13.85 -1.17
C ASN A 208 6.41 13.14 -1.91
N ILE A 209 7.33 12.58 -1.15
CA ILE A 209 8.38 11.67 -1.62
C ILE A 209 8.09 10.31 -1.00
N ASP A 210 7.75 9.37 -1.85
CA ASP A 210 7.27 8.06 -1.49
C ASP A 210 8.20 7.01 -2.10
N CYS A 211 8.90 6.29 -1.24
CA CYS A 211 9.96 5.37 -1.64
C CYS A 211 9.93 4.08 -0.85
N SER A 212 10.16 2.99 -1.54
CA SER A 212 10.16 1.65 -1.00
C SER A 212 11.49 0.97 -1.25
N THR A 213 11.92 0.13 -0.35
CA THR A 213 13.23 -0.54 -0.40
C THR A 213 13.08 -2.05 -0.29
N ILE A 214 13.82 -2.79 -1.11
CA ILE A 214 14.04 -4.24 -0.99
C ILE A 214 15.44 -4.47 -0.44
N LEU A 215 15.56 -5.24 0.64
CA LEU A 215 16.83 -5.76 1.12
C LEU A 215 16.70 -7.24 1.40
N ASP A 216 17.53 -8.07 0.76
CA ASP A 216 17.54 -9.53 0.92
C ASP A 216 16.15 -10.19 0.75
N GLY A 217 15.29 -9.60 -0.11
CA GLY A 217 13.94 -10.07 -0.39
C GLY A 217 12.88 -9.62 0.61
N TYR A 218 13.20 -8.69 1.52
CA TYR A 218 12.26 -8.07 2.44
C TYR A 218 11.99 -6.62 2.08
N TYR A 219 10.73 -6.21 2.15
CA TYR A 219 10.26 -4.90 1.73
C TYR A 219 10.02 -3.98 2.91
N SER A 220 10.34 -2.70 2.70
CA SER A 220 9.94 -1.61 3.58
C SER A 220 9.41 -0.45 2.77
N ASP A 221 8.50 0.32 3.36
CA ASP A 221 7.78 1.39 2.68
C ASP A 221 7.54 2.58 3.59
N SER A 222 7.69 3.79 3.08
CA SER A 222 7.28 5.02 3.75
C SER A 222 7.38 6.25 2.86
N SER A 223 6.58 7.26 3.17
CA SER A 223 6.63 8.53 2.49
C SER A 223 6.67 9.72 3.46
N ARG A 224 7.21 10.84 2.98
CA ARG A 224 7.23 12.11 3.71
C ARG A 224 6.81 13.27 2.84
N MET A 225 6.11 14.24 3.48
CA MET A 225 5.83 15.53 2.88
C MET A 225 6.96 16.53 3.13
N PHE A 226 7.29 17.27 2.09
CA PHE A 226 8.25 18.37 2.15
C PHE A 226 7.59 19.68 1.72
N CYS A 227 7.79 20.72 2.52
CA CYS A 227 7.42 22.10 2.18
C CYS A 227 8.62 22.76 1.51
N ILE A 228 8.47 23.20 0.28
CA ILE A 228 9.57 23.76 -0.52
C ILE A 228 9.64 25.27 -0.33
N GLY A 229 10.62 25.72 0.45
CA GLY A 229 10.80 27.11 0.84
C GLY A 229 9.63 27.63 1.70
N GLU A 230 9.15 28.83 1.41
CA GLU A 230 8.03 29.47 2.10
C GLU A 230 6.70 29.01 1.46
N VAL A 231 5.94 28.13 2.15
CA VAL A 231 4.61 27.69 1.71
C VAL A 231 3.50 28.49 2.37
N SER A 232 2.32 28.53 1.75
CA SER A 232 1.14 29.17 2.36
C SER A 232 0.75 28.52 3.70
N SER A 233 0.02 29.26 4.53
CA SER A 233 -0.51 28.73 5.80
C SER A 233 -1.45 27.54 5.59
N GLU A 234 -2.21 27.55 4.50
CA GLU A 234 -3.14 26.49 4.11
C GLU A 234 -2.40 25.21 3.75
N ARG A 235 -1.36 25.31 2.91
CA ARG A 235 -0.50 24.16 2.53
C ARG A 235 0.22 23.58 3.74
N ARG A 236 0.83 24.44 4.56
CA ARG A 236 1.51 24.00 5.78
C ARG A 236 0.54 23.28 6.71
N ARG A 237 -0.65 23.83 6.92
CA ARG A 237 -1.69 23.22 7.74
C ARG A 237 -2.12 21.87 7.17
N LEU A 238 -2.33 21.75 5.86
CA LEU A 238 -2.68 20.47 5.22
C LEU A 238 -1.62 19.41 5.52
N VAL A 239 -0.34 19.71 5.29
CA VAL A 239 0.79 18.79 5.56
C VAL A 239 0.82 18.36 7.03
N GLU A 240 0.68 19.32 7.96
CA GLU A 240 0.72 19.04 9.41
C GLU A 240 -0.50 18.23 9.88
N GLU A 241 -1.70 18.56 9.40
CA GLU A 241 -2.92 17.84 9.81
C GLU A 241 -3.00 16.43 9.19
N THR A 242 -2.44 16.25 7.99
CA THR A 242 -2.30 14.91 7.40
C THR A 242 -1.38 14.02 8.25
N LYS A 243 -0.25 14.55 8.74
CA LYS A 243 0.62 13.84 9.68
C LYS A 243 -0.12 13.42 10.95
N LYS A 244 -0.92 14.33 11.52
CA LYS A 244 -1.73 14.05 12.71
C LYS A 244 -2.85 13.05 12.43
N ALA A 245 -3.36 12.98 11.21
CA ALA A 245 -4.30 11.93 10.82
C ALA A 245 -3.65 10.55 10.87
N VAL A 246 -2.39 10.40 10.40
CA VAL A 246 -1.60 9.17 10.57
C VAL A 246 -1.41 8.86 12.07
N GLU A 247 -1.06 9.85 12.88
CA GLU A 247 -0.90 9.68 14.34
C GLU A 247 -2.20 9.24 15.01
N ALA A 248 -3.37 9.71 14.54
CA ALA A 248 -4.68 9.27 15.02
C ALA A 248 -4.93 7.79 14.68
N GLY A 249 -4.60 7.36 13.46
CA GLY A 249 -4.65 5.95 13.05
C GLY A 249 -3.75 5.08 13.91
N LEU A 250 -2.50 5.50 14.13
CA LEU A 250 -1.55 4.81 15.01
C LEU A 250 -2.09 4.65 16.43
N ALA A 251 -2.70 5.70 16.99
CA ALA A 251 -3.28 5.67 18.34
C ALA A 251 -4.50 4.72 18.46
N ALA A 252 -5.17 4.43 17.37
CA ALA A 252 -6.30 3.49 17.32
C ALA A 252 -5.87 2.02 17.28
N ILE A 253 -4.61 1.72 16.95
CA ILE A 253 -4.08 0.35 16.89
C ILE A 253 -4.21 -0.32 18.28
N LYS A 254 -4.90 -1.45 18.26
CA LYS A 254 -5.00 -2.34 19.43
C LYS A 254 -4.74 -3.78 18.98
N PRO A 255 -3.75 -4.48 19.54
CA PRO A 255 -3.61 -5.91 19.26
C PRO A 255 -4.91 -6.65 19.54
N TRP A 256 -5.34 -7.49 18.59
CA TRP A 256 -6.63 -8.17 18.60
C TRP A 256 -7.87 -7.27 18.44
N GLY A 257 -7.67 -5.98 18.13
CA GLY A 257 -8.72 -5.07 17.65
C GLY A 257 -8.93 -5.26 16.14
N LEU A 258 -9.66 -4.37 15.52
CA LEU A 258 -10.03 -4.47 14.11
C LEU A 258 -9.36 -3.37 13.29
N LEU A 259 -8.95 -3.70 12.08
CA LEU A 259 -8.25 -2.79 11.17
C LEU A 259 -9.09 -1.56 10.81
N GLY A 260 -10.41 -1.73 10.69
CA GLY A 260 -11.32 -0.62 10.41
C GLY A 260 -11.32 0.49 11.46
N ASP A 261 -10.97 0.17 12.73
CA ASP A 261 -10.81 1.20 13.76
C ASP A 261 -9.68 2.19 13.42
N VAL A 262 -8.63 1.71 12.75
CA VAL A 262 -7.48 2.54 12.32
C VAL A 262 -7.92 3.52 11.24
N GLY A 263 -8.56 3.02 10.18
CA GLY A 263 -9.02 3.86 9.09
C GLY A 263 -10.11 4.84 9.50
N ALA A 264 -11.03 4.40 10.36
CA ALA A 264 -12.07 5.28 10.92
C ALA A 264 -11.46 6.45 11.73
N ALA A 265 -10.43 6.19 12.53
CA ALA A 265 -9.76 7.23 13.30
C ALA A 265 -9.07 8.27 12.40
N VAL A 266 -8.42 7.82 11.31
CA VAL A 266 -7.86 8.70 10.28
C VAL A 266 -8.94 9.56 9.65
N HIS A 267 -10.04 8.93 9.19
CA HIS A 267 -11.15 9.61 8.54
C HIS A 267 -11.80 10.66 9.42
N GLU A 268 -12.15 10.28 10.65
CA GLU A 268 -12.78 11.20 11.61
C GLU A 268 -11.88 12.38 11.93
N TYR A 269 -10.57 12.15 12.09
CA TYR A 269 -9.62 13.22 12.33
C TYR A 269 -9.55 14.19 11.14
N ALA A 270 -9.29 13.70 9.93
CA ALA A 270 -9.19 14.53 8.73
C ALA A 270 -10.46 15.34 8.49
N LYS A 271 -11.62 14.71 8.61
CA LYS A 271 -12.94 15.34 8.47
C LYS A 271 -13.18 16.42 9.53
N ALA A 272 -12.77 16.22 10.76
CA ALA A 272 -12.89 17.21 11.83
C ALA A 272 -12.04 18.46 11.56
N GLN A 273 -10.93 18.32 10.81
CA GLN A 273 -10.10 19.42 10.36
C GLN A 273 -10.62 20.11 9.08
N GLY A 274 -11.70 19.60 8.46
CA GLY A 274 -12.31 20.14 7.25
C GLY A 274 -11.69 19.63 5.96
N TYR A 275 -10.97 18.51 6.00
CA TYR A 275 -10.37 17.81 4.87
C TYR A 275 -11.17 16.59 4.44
N SER A 276 -10.91 16.09 3.26
CA SER A 276 -11.45 14.82 2.76
C SER A 276 -10.34 13.77 2.59
N VAL A 277 -10.72 12.50 2.65
CA VAL A 277 -9.81 11.37 2.48
C VAL A 277 -10.16 10.64 1.20
N VAL A 278 -9.17 10.30 0.40
CA VAL A 278 -9.31 9.51 -0.82
C VAL A 278 -9.82 8.09 -0.46
N ARG A 279 -10.67 7.53 -1.32
CA ARG A 279 -11.36 6.25 -1.07
C ARG A 279 -10.82 5.11 -1.89
N GLU A 280 -10.26 5.43 -3.06
CA GLU A 280 -9.84 4.47 -4.09
C GLU A 280 -8.46 3.87 -3.81
N TYR A 281 -7.68 4.54 -2.99
CA TYR A 281 -6.35 4.13 -2.55
C TYR A 281 -6.31 4.01 -1.04
N GLY A 282 -5.34 3.23 -0.54
CA GLY A 282 -5.16 2.99 0.89
C GLY A 282 -3.85 2.30 1.16
N GLY A 283 -3.59 2.01 2.42
CA GLY A 283 -2.44 1.24 2.85
C GLY A 283 -2.56 -0.25 2.56
N HIS A 284 -1.50 -0.95 2.75
CA HIS A 284 -1.40 -2.37 2.42
C HIS A 284 -0.46 -3.10 3.38
N GLY A 285 -0.57 -4.42 3.45
CA GLY A 285 0.46 -5.24 4.05
C GLY A 285 1.78 -5.08 3.28
N CYS A 286 2.90 -5.04 3.99
CA CYS A 286 4.22 -4.89 3.39
C CYS A 286 5.26 -5.62 4.21
N GLY A 287 6.15 -6.35 3.56
CA GLY A 287 7.23 -7.04 4.24
C GLY A 287 7.78 -8.26 3.51
N PHE A 288 6.97 -9.24 3.19
CA PHE A 288 7.38 -10.36 2.32
C PHE A 288 7.23 -10.01 0.84
N GLU A 289 6.21 -9.21 0.54
CA GLU A 289 5.95 -8.64 -0.77
C GLU A 289 5.81 -7.13 -0.62
N PHE A 290 5.89 -6.40 -1.72
CA PHE A 290 5.67 -4.94 -1.73
C PHE A 290 4.25 -4.64 -1.28
N HIS A 291 3.26 -5.28 -1.92
CA HIS A 291 1.86 -5.18 -1.54
C HIS A 291 1.34 -6.59 -1.19
N GLU A 292 0.94 -6.79 0.03
CA GLU A 292 0.31 -8.01 0.53
C GLU A 292 -0.93 -7.67 1.35
N ASP A 293 -1.72 -8.66 1.75
CA ASP A 293 -2.82 -8.44 2.67
C ASP A 293 -2.34 -7.93 4.05
N PRO A 294 -3.14 -7.08 4.74
CA PRO A 294 -4.45 -6.58 4.34
C PRO A 294 -4.42 -5.27 3.53
N PHE A 295 -5.48 -4.99 2.77
CA PHE A 295 -5.75 -3.63 2.31
C PHE A 295 -6.25 -2.77 3.49
N VAL A 296 -5.69 -1.57 3.66
CA VAL A 296 -5.98 -0.64 4.76
C VAL A 296 -6.78 0.55 4.25
N SER A 297 -8.10 0.49 4.34
CA SER A 297 -8.97 1.61 3.96
C SER A 297 -8.94 2.71 5.02
N PHE A 298 -8.78 3.97 4.59
CA PHE A 298 -8.84 5.13 5.48
C PHE A 298 -10.21 5.82 5.51
N VAL A 299 -11.24 5.15 5.02
CA VAL A 299 -12.66 5.54 5.10
C VAL A 299 -13.54 4.39 5.61
N SER A 300 -12.94 3.47 6.36
CA SER A 300 -13.61 2.32 6.95
C SER A 300 -14.53 2.71 8.11
N GLU A 301 -15.46 1.81 8.44
CA GLU A 301 -16.31 1.95 9.62
C GLU A 301 -15.65 1.33 10.86
N PRO A 302 -15.85 1.90 12.05
CA PRO A 302 -15.36 1.30 13.29
C PRO A 302 -15.93 -0.10 13.51
N GLY A 303 -15.09 -1.02 13.97
CA GLY A 303 -15.50 -2.39 14.28
C GLY A 303 -15.61 -3.32 13.07
N GLU A 304 -15.05 -2.94 11.93
CA GLU A 304 -15.00 -3.76 10.70
C GLU A 304 -13.54 -4.11 10.31
N GLY A 305 -13.41 -5.02 9.34
CA GLY A 305 -12.14 -5.44 8.75
C GLY A 305 -11.41 -6.52 9.54
N MET A 306 -10.19 -6.78 9.12
CA MET A 306 -9.34 -7.86 9.62
C MET A 306 -8.91 -7.63 11.08
N VAL A 307 -8.81 -8.71 11.85
CA VAL A 307 -8.28 -8.69 13.22
C VAL A 307 -6.78 -8.38 13.18
N LEU A 308 -6.33 -7.40 13.96
CA LEU A 308 -4.92 -7.03 14.10
C LEU A 308 -4.19 -8.03 15.01
N VAL A 309 -3.26 -8.79 14.46
CA VAL A 309 -2.55 -9.86 15.14
C VAL A 309 -1.05 -9.55 15.24
N PRO A 310 -0.41 -9.84 16.38
CA PRO A 310 1.05 -9.70 16.49
C PRO A 310 1.80 -10.42 15.36
N GLY A 311 2.74 -9.74 14.73
CA GLY A 311 3.46 -10.22 13.55
C GLY A 311 2.92 -9.68 12.21
N MET A 312 1.76 -9.01 12.18
CA MET A 312 1.33 -8.27 11.00
C MET A 312 2.17 -7.01 10.80
N THR A 313 2.52 -6.74 9.55
CA THR A 313 3.13 -5.47 9.11
C THR A 313 2.31 -4.88 7.98
N PHE A 314 2.03 -3.58 8.05
CA PHE A 314 1.25 -2.86 7.04
C PHE A 314 1.56 -1.37 7.07
N THR A 315 1.12 -0.63 6.02
CA THR A 315 1.30 0.81 5.91
C THR A 315 0.07 1.58 6.41
N ILE A 316 0.31 2.78 6.94
CA ILE A 316 -0.71 3.78 7.22
C ILE A 316 -0.32 5.03 6.43
N GLU A 317 -1.06 5.29 5.35
CA GLU A 317 -0.69 6.26 4.31
C GLU A 317 -1.89 7.06 3.76
N PRO A 318 -2.71 7.67 4.58
CA PRO A 318 -3.89 8.38 4.10
C PRO A 318 -3.52 9.51 3.15
N MET A 319 -4.21 9.55 2.00
CA MET A 319 -4.18 10.65 1.05
C MET A 319 -5.30 11.62 1.41
N VAL A 320 -4.92 12.83 1.83
CA VAL A 320 -5.83 13.84 2.39
C VAL A 320 -5.90 15.07 1.48
N ASN A 321 -7.09 15.36 0.96
CA ASN A 321 -7.33 16.45 0.03
C ASN A 321 -7.88 17.69 0.75
N ALA A 322 -7.42 18.87 0.34
CA ALA A 322 -7.98 20.15 0.79
C ALA A 322 -9.40 20.42 0.24
N GLY A 323 -9.75 19.76 -0.86
CA GLY A 323 -11.05 19.83 -1.53
C GLY A 323 -11.87 18.55 -1.42
N ALA A 324 -12.48 18.16 -2.55
CA ALA A 324 -13.28 16.93 -2.65
C ALA A 324 -12.43 15.66 -2.57
N PRO A 325 -13.00 14.50 -2.15
CA PRO A 325 -12.27 13.25 -2.10
C PRO A 325 -12.12 12.57 -3.46
N ASP A 326 -12.70 13.14 -4.51
CA ASP A 326 -12.75 12.53 -5.83
C ASP A 326 -11.39 12.67 -6.55
N ILE A 327 -11.04 11.64 -7.32
CA ILE A 327 -9.75 11.53 -8.01
C ILE A 327 -9.89 11.68 -9.52
N ASP A 328 -8.80 12.09 -10.19
CA ASP A 328 -8.60 12.01 -11.63
C ASP A 328 -7.39 11.12 -11.93
N SER A 329 -7.66 9.94 -12.50
CA SER A 329 -6.66 8.95 -12.93
C SER A 329 -6.49 8.90 -14.44
N SER A 330 -6.89 9.96 -15.17
CA SER A 330 -6.85 10.01 -16.63
C SER A 330 -5.52 10.49 -17.21
N ASP A 331 -4.46 10.65 -16.39
CA ASP A 331 -3.14 11.07 -16.87
C ASP A 331 -2.63 10.08 -17.93
N PRO A 332 -2.16 10.58 -19.12
CA PRO A 332 -1.69 9.72 -20.21
C PRO A 332 -0.51 8.81 -19.86
N ASN A 333 0.23 9.10 -18.77
CA ASN A 333 1.32 8.24 -18.30
C ASN A 333 0.85 6.95 -17.64
N GLY A 334 -0.46 6.84 -17.33
CA GLY A 334 -1.11 5.65 -16.78
C GLY A 334 -0.87 5.43 -15.27
N TRP A 335 -0.16 6.32 -14.58
CA TRP A 335 0.21 6.19 -13.17
C TRP A 335 -0.28 7.36 -12.33
N THR A 336 0.03 8.59 -12.73
CA THR A 336 -0.19 9.79 -11.93
C THR A 336 -1.67 9.99 -11.62
N VAL A 337 -2.00 10.10 -10.36
CA VAL A 337 -3.35 10.36 -9.85
C VAL A 337 -3.41 11.77 -9.29
N ARG A 338 -4.46 12.53 -9.66
CA ARG A 338 -4.64 13.91 -9.22
C ARG A 338 -5.97 14.09 -8.50
N THR A 339 -6.09 15.18 -7.75
CA THR A 339 -7.39 15.61 -7.24
C THR A 339 -8.27 16.05 -8.40
N ALA A 340 -9.54 15.62 -8.44
CA ALA A 340 -10.45 15.95 -9.55
C ALA A 340 -10.82 17.42 -9.61
N ASP A 341 -10.69 18.15 -8.50
CA ASP A 341 -11.02 19.58 -8.39
C ASP A 341 -9.79 20.51 -8.43
N GLY A 342 -8.57 19.94 -8.57
CA GLY A 342 -7.31 20.69 -8.60
C GLY A 342 -6.90 21.23 -7.23
N SER A 343 -7.51 20.78 -6.13
CA SER A 343 -7.11 21.15 -4.78
C SER A 343 -5.78 20.51 -4.38
N ASP A 344 -5.05 21.15 -3.45
CA ASP A 344 -3.83 20.55 -2.88
C ASP A 344 -4.18 19.26 -2.10
N THR A 345 -3.24 18.32 -2.11
CA THR A 345 -3.32 17.05 -1.37
C THR A 345 -2.02 16.80 -0.61
N ALA A 346 -2.08 15.96 0.43
CA ALA A 346 -0.92 15.53 1.19
C ALA A 346 -1.05 14.07 1.61
N GLN A 347 0.09 13.36 1.66
CA GLN A 347 0.21 11.99 2.14
C GLN A 347 1.42 11.90 3.07
N TRP A 348 1.24 11.23 4.20
CA TRP A 348 2.33 10.74 5.04
C TRP A 348 2.16 9.26 5.19
N GLU A 349 3.24 8.53 5.12
CA GLU A 349 3.20 7.08 5.23
C GLU A 349 4.18 6.56 6.25
N VAL A 350 3.72 5.55 6.99
CA VAL A 350 4.51 4.80 7.95
C VAL A 350 4.25 3.31 7.80
N GLN A 351 5.28 2.50 7.92
CA GLN A 351 5.12 1.05 8.06
C GLN A 351 5.13 0.68 9.55
N VAL A 352 4.17 -0.14 9.96
CA VAL A 352 4.00 -0.57 11.34
C VAL A 352 4.08 -2.09 11.48
N LEU A 353 4.56 -2.54 12.63
CA LEU A 353 4.47 -3.92 13.12
C LEU A 353 3.48 -3.97 14.27
N ILE A 354 2.52 -4.88 14.21
CA ILE A 354 1.68 -5.18 15.37
C ILE A 354 2.45 -6.07 16.34
N THR A 355 2.52 -5.63 17.61
CA THR A 355 3.19 -6.34 18.69
C THR A 355 2.17 -6.91 19.68
N GLU A 356 2.62 -7.66 20.68
CA GLU A 356 1.73 -8.21 21.73
C GLU A 356 1.03 -7.12 22.57
N THR A 357 1.58 -5.91 22.64
CA THR A 357 1.10 -4.84 23.54
C THR A 357 0.70 -3.56 22.84
N GLY A 358 0.85 -3.46 21.52
CA GLY A 358 0.59 -2.27 20.72
C GLY A 358 1.18 -2.41 19.34
N TYR A 359 1.97 -1.43 18.93
CA TYR A 359 2.67 -1.42 17.65
C TYR A 359 4.11 -0.93 17.80
N GLU A 360 4.92 -1.20 16.79
CA GLU A 360 6.25 -0.65 16.58
C GLU A 360 6.31 0.02 15.21
N LEU A 361 6.88 1.23 15.12
CA LEU A 361 7.16 1.87 13.84
C LEU A 361 8.40 1.24 13.23
N LEU A 362 8.29 0.76 11.99
CA LEU A 362 9.42 0.21 11.23
C LEU A 362 10.07 1.28 10.37
N SER A 363 9.28 2.14 9.72
CA SER A 363 9.74 3.27 8.91
C SER A 363 8.84 4.49 9.13
N TRP A 364 9.43 5.70 9.11
CA TRP A 364 8.71 6.99 9.13
C TRP A 364 9.56 8.13 8.59
#